data_a2ccf9742a30315778756c470895ded0
#
_entry.id   a2ccf9742a30315778756c470895ded0
#
_cell.length_a   1.000
_cell.length_b   1.000
_cell.length_c   1.000
_cell.angle_alpha   90.00
_cell.angle_beta   90.00
_cell.angle_gamma   90.00
#
_symmetry.space_group_name_H-M   'P 1'
#
loop_
_entity.id
_entity.type
_entity.pdbx_description
1 polymer ?
#
loop_
_entity_poly.entity_id
_entity_poly.type
_entity_poly.pdbx_seq_one_letter_code
_entity_poly.pdbx_strand_id
1 'polypeptide(L)'
;KDVKILDIGTGATCIYPLLGVAEYNWSFIASDIDFASLDTAQDIIDDNNLGTKIELRKQADENNILKGILKEEDSFSAVMCNPPFFKSAEEAQGANKRKNKNLGNNTVRNFSGNNNELWYIGGEKAFLHNYLYESSLYKEKSTWFTSLVSKKENIVSLEKSSTKLGAVEFKVIPMTQGNKVTRIACWRF
;
A
#
# COMPACT_ATOMS: atom_id res chain seq x y z
N LYS A 1 -1.60 17.73 16.82
CA LYS A 1 -2.64 17.35 15.82
C LYS A 1 -2.61 15.85 15.70
N ASP A 2 -3.74 15.20 15.91
CA ASP A 2 -3.81 13.75 15.77
C ASP A 2 -3.60 13.39 14.30
N VAL A 3 -2.64 12.51 14.04
CA VAL A 3 -2.34 12.03 12.68
C VAL A 3 -3.12 10.75 12.44
N LYS A 4 -3.97 10.75 11.41
CA LYS A 4 -4.70 9.56 10.95
C LYS A 4 -4.23 9.18 9.55
N ILE A 5 -3.88 7.94 9.35
CA ILE A 5 -3.34 7.39 8.11
C ILE A 5 -4.27 6.30 7.57
N LEU A 6 -4.42 6.24 6.25
CA LEU A 6 -4.98 5.06 5.57
C LEU A 6 -3.83 4.26 4.96
N ASP A 7 -3.71 2.99 5.33
CA ASP A 7 -2.77 2.02 4.75
C ASP A 7 -3.52 1.09 3.79
N ILE A 8 -3.14 1.11 2.52
CA ILE A 8 -3.77 0.32 1.45
C ILE A 8 -2.91 -0.92 1.18
N GLY A 9 -3.53 -2.11 1.25
CA GLY A 9 -2.82 -3.37 1.11
C GLY A 9 -1.93 -3.65 2.32
N THR A 10 -2.53 -3.60 3.53
CA THR A 10 -1.80 -3.72 4.80
C THR A 10 -1.17 -5.09 5.01
N GLY A 11 -1.70 -6.12 4.34
CA GLY A 11 -1.25 -7.50 4.47
C GLY A 11 -1.48 -8.09 5.87
N ALA A 12 -1.13 -9.36 6.01
CA ALA A 12 -1.35 -10.12 7.25
C ALA A 12 -0.53 -9.60 8.45
N THR A 13 0.58 -8.92 8.20
CA THR A 13 1.46 -8.43 9.28
C THR A 13 1.08 -7.04 9.79
N CYS A 14 0.27 -6.29 9.05
CA CYS A 14 -0.15 -4.92 9.40
C CYS A 14 1.04 -4.02 9.85
N ILE A 15 2.21 -4.19 9.21
CA ILE A 15 3.48 -3.68 9.73
C ILE A 15 3.55 -2.16 9.77
N TYR A 16 3.01 -1.45 8.77
CA TYR A 16 3.04 0.01 8.75
C TYR A 16 2.18 0.62 9.86
N PRO A 17 0.91 0.18 10.08
CA PRO A 17 0.12 0.59 11.22
C PRO A 17 0.80 0.31 12.56
N LEU A 18 1.35 -0.90 12.76
CA LEU A 18 2.04 -1.25 14.01
C LEU A 18 3.21 -0.32 14.31
N LEU A 19 4.08 -0.07 13.32
CA LEU A 19 5.20 0.86 13.46
C LEU A 19 4.74 2.29 13.69
N GLY A 20 3.72 2.74 12.97
CA GLY A 20 3.20 4.10 13.10
C GLY A 20 2.56 4.37 14.46
N VAL A 21 1.88 3.37 15.05
CA VAL A 21 1.37 3.47 16.42
C VAL A 21 2.52 3.47 17.42
N ALA A 22 3.46 2.52 17.31
CA ALA A 22 4.54 2.35 18.28
C ALA A 22 5.48 3.55 18.33
N GLU A 23 5.89 4.08 17.17
CA GLU A 23 6.89 5.15 17.08
C GLU A 23 6.29 6.55 17.21
N TYR A 24 5.06 6.76 16.71
CA TYR A 24 4.49 8.10 16.56
C TYR A 24 3.14 8.27 17.24
N ASN A 25 2.59 7.23 17.82
CA ASN A 25 1.22 7.22 18.38
C ASN A 25 0.13 7.66 17.39
N TRP A 26 0.34 7.41 16.11
CA TRP A 26 -0.64 7.67 15.04
C TRP A 26 -1.82 6.72 15.13
N SER A 27 -2.91 7.07 14.47
CA SER A 27 -4.05 6.17 14.28
C SER A 27 -4.17 5.77 12.81
N PHE A 28 -4.70 4.57 12.57
CA PHE A 28 -4.77 3.99 11.24
C PHE A 28 -6.15 3.44 10.91
N ILE A 29 -6.50 3.58 9.63
CA ILE A 29 -7.38 2.66 8.95
C ILE A 29 -6.47 1.82 8.04
N ALA A 30 -6.58 0.50 8.11
CA ALA A 30 -5.77 -0.41 7.33
C ALA A 30 -6.70 -1.30 6.49
N SER A 31 -6.48 -1.36 5.18
CA SER A 31 -7.35 -2.09 4.27
C SER A 31 -6.61 -3.16 3.50
N ASP A 32 -7.33 -4.23 3.18
CA ASP A 32 -6.87 -5.29 2.31
C ASP A 32 -8.01 -5.94 1.53
N ILE A 33 -7.70 -6.60 0.42
CA ILE A 33 -8.65 -7.40 -0.37
C ILE A 33 -8.76 -8.83 0.17
N ASP A 34 -7.73 -9.32 0.86
CA ASP A 34 -7.67 -10.68 1.36
C ASP A 34 -8.20 -10.80 2.79
N PHE A 35 -9.25 -11.60 2.94
CA PHE A 35 -9.88 -11.79 4.25
C PHE A 35 -8.95 -12.50 5.23
N ALA A 36 -8.17 -13.50 4.77
CA ALA A 36 -7.29 -14.25 5.66
C ALA A 36 -6.14 -13.36 6.19
N SER A 37 -5.66 -12.42 5.38
CA SER A 37 -4.69 -11.42 5.81
C SER A 37 -5.28 -10.49 6.87
N LEU A 38 -6.51 -10.02 6.68
CA LEU A 38 -7.19 -9.16 7.66
C LEU A 38 -7.48 -9.89 8.97
N ASP A 39 -7.84 -11.17 8.91
CA ASP A 39 -8.09 -12.00 10.09
C ASP A 39 -6.81 -12.15 10.93
N THR A 40 -5.70 -12.47 10.28
CA THR A 40 -4.37 -12.52 10.94
C THR A 40 -3.95 -11.15 11.50
N ALA A 41 -4.18 -10.06 10.76
CA ALA A 41 -3.89 -8.71 11.23
C ALA A 41 -4.75 -8.34 12.45
N GLN A 42 -6.02 -8.79 12.49
CA GLN A 42 -6.91 -8.58 13.63
C GLN A 42 -6.37 -9.27 14.88
N ASP A 43 -5.92 -10.53 14.78
CA ASP A 43 -5.31 -11.24 15.91
C ASP A 43 -4.12 -10.47 16.48
N ILE A 44 -3.25 -9.93 15.60
CA ILE A 44 -2.09 -9.13 16.03
C ILE A 44 -2.54 -7.83 16.73
N ILE A 45 -3.56 -7.16 16.22
CA ILE A 45 -4.11 -5.94 16.81
C ILE A 45 -4.70 -6.22 18.20
N ASP A 46 -5.44 -7.31 18.34
CA ASP A 46 -6.08 -7.70 19.60
C ASP A 46 -5.05 -8.13 20.65
N ASP A 47 -4.07 -8.94 20.28
CA ASP A 47 -2.97 -9.39 21.15
C ASP A 47 -2.15 -8.21 21.70
N ASN A 48 -2.05 -7.10 20.94
CA ASN A 48 -1.34 -5.90 21.34
C ASN A 48 -2.24 -4.78 21.90
N ASN A 49 -3.55 -5.02 22.04
CA ASN A 49 -4.54 -4.03 22.52
C ASN A 49 -4.58 -2.74 21.69
N LEU A 50 -4.45 -2.85 20.37
CA LEU A 50 -4.36 -1.70 19.46
C LEU A 50 -5.69 -1.35 18.76
N GLY A 51 -6.80 -1.99 19.10
CA GLY A 51 -8.11 -1.78 18.45
C GLY A 51 -8.67 -0.36 18.55
N THR A 52 -8.17 0.48 19.47
CA THR A 52 -8.51 1.90 19.53
C THR A 52 -7.68 2.77 18.59
N LYS A 53 -6.61 2.23 18.02
CA LYS A 53 -5.65 2.93 17.15
C LYS A 53 -5.69 2.45 15.71
N ILE A 54 -6.08 1.18 15.47
CA ILE A 54 -6.07 0.56 14.16
C ILE A 54 -7.45 -0.03 13.88
N GLU A 55 -8.13 0.45 12.84
CA GLU A 55 -9.38 -0.10 12.30
C GLU A 55 -9.08 -0.83 11.00
N LEU A 56 -9.48 -2.10 10.90
CA LEU A 56 -9.38 -2.87 9.65
C LEU A 56 -10.61 -2.69 8.78
N ARG A 57 -10.41 -2.57 7.47
CA ARG A 57 -11.49 -2.50 6.47
C ARG A 57 -11.20 -3.43 5.30
N LYS A 58 -12.18 -4.24 4.94
CA LYS A 58 -12.08 -5.11 3.77
C LYS A 58 -12.45 -4.34 2.49
N GLN A 59 -11.58 -4.40 1.48
CA GLN A 59 -11.91 -4.01 0.12
C GLN A 59 -12.66 -5.17 -0.55
N ALA A 60 -13.93 -4.95 -0.87
CA ALA A 60 -14.79 -5.99 -1.42
C ALA A 60 -14.66 -6.16 -2.95
N ASP A 61 -14.10 -5.15 -3.64
CA ASP A 61 -13.96 -5.11 -5.09
C ASP A 61 -12.49 -4.87 -5.45
N GLU A 62 -11.82 -5.87 -5.99
CA GLU A 62 -10.41 -5.82 -6.39
C GLU A 62 -10.09 -4.78 -7.48
N ASN A 63 -11.11 -4.28 -8.19
CA ASN A 63 -10.95 -3.23 -9.18
C ASN A 63 -10.88 -1.83 -8.57
N ASN A 64 -11.26 -1.69 -7.30
CA ASN A 64 -11.26 -0.43 -6.58
C ASN A 64 -10.11 -0.41 -5.55
N ILE A 65 -9.58 0.77 -5.30
CA ILE A 65 -8.49 0.98 -4.33
C ILE A 65 -9.01 1.79 -3.12
N LEU A 66 -9.61 2.93 -3.37
CA LEU A 66 -10.19 3.80 -2.35
C LEU A 66 -11.71 3.69 -2.26
N LYS A 67 -12.35 3.49 -3.41
CA LYS A 67 -13.80 3.34 -3.49
C LYS A 67 -14.24 2.11 -2.70
N GLY A 68 -15.23 2.27 -1.83
CA GLY A 68 -15.72 1.21 -0.94
C GLY A 68 -14.97 1.10 0.39
N ILE A 69 -13.77 1.67 0.51
CA ILE A 69 -13.01 1.78 1.76
C ILE A 69 -13.31 3.09 2.49
N LEU A 70 -13.35 4.20 1.75
CA LEU A 70 -13.56 5.52 2.31
C LEU A 70 -15.03 5.71 2.73
N LYS A 71 -15.21 6.24 3.95
CA LYS A 71 -16.50 6.65 4.50
C LYS A 71 -16.63 8.18 4.40
N GLU A 72 -17.87 8.68 4.56
CA GLU A 72 -18.15 10.11 4.46
C GLU A 72 -17.37 10.93 5.49
N GLU A 73 -17.28 10.44 6.71
CA GLU A 73 -16.59 11.07 7.85
C GLU A 73 -15.07 10.98 7.81
N ASP A 74 -14.50 10.21 6.89
CA ASP A 74 -13.05 10.01 6.87
C ASP A 74 -12.29 11.25 6.40
N SER A 75 -11.19 11.51 7.12
CA SER A 75 -10.19 12.51 6.75
C SER A 75 -8.82 12.02 7.22
N PHE A 76 -7.82 12.05 6.33
CA PHE A 76 -6.50 11.53 6.59
C PHE A 76 -5.41 12.58 6.44
N SER A 77 -4.38 12.48 7.25
CA SER A 77 -3.13 13.24 7.06
C SER A 77 -2.38 12.73 5.83
N ALA A 78 -2.39 11.41 5.63
CA ALA A 78 -1.86 10.76 4.43
C ALA A 78 -2.57 9.44 4.15
N VAL A 79 -2.60 9.05 2.88
CA VAL A 79 -2.87 7.69 2.43
C VAL A 79 -1.56 7.10 1.95
N MET A 80 -1.24 5.89 2.38
CA MET A 80 -0.01 5.20 1.99
C MET A 80 -0.33 3.85 1.35
N CYS A 81 0.56 3.42 0.46
CA CYS A 81 0.43 2.14 -0.23
C CYS A 81 1.80 1.56 -0.59
N ASN A 82 1.94 0.27 -0.35
CA ASN A 82 2.99 -0.55 -0.93
C ASN A 82 2.35 -1.40 -2.06
N PRO A 83 2.44 -0.97 -3.32
CA PRO A 83 1.63 -1.55 -4.38
C PRO A 83 2.08 -2.97 -4.76
N PRO A 84 1.20 -3.78 -5.36
CA PRO A 84 1.58 -5.05 -5.96
C PRO A 84 2.56 -4.81 -7.14
N PHE A 85 3.64 -5.60 -7.20
CA PHE A 85 4.74 -5.37 -8.14
C PHE A 85 4.62 -6.17 -9.43
N PHE A 86 3.93 -7.32 -9.39
CA PHE A 86 3.84 -8.27 -10.49
C PHE A 86 2.56 -8.08 -11.31
N LYS A 87 2.60 -8.56 -12.56
CA LYS A 87 1.46 -8.45 -13.48
C LYS A 87 0.51 -9.64 -13.41
N SER A 88 0.98 -10.75 -12.84
CA SER A 88 0.20 -11.97 -12.67
C SER A 88 0.73 -12.81 -11.51
N ALA A 89 -0.09 -13.76 -11.05
CA ALA A 89 0.27 -14.72 -10.03
C ALA A 89 1.48 -15.60 -10.44
N GLU A 90 1.57 -15.97 -11.72
CA GLU A 90 2.68 -16.78 -12.26
C GLU A 90 4.01 -16.02 -12.19
N GLU A 91 4.01 -14.73 -12.53
CA GLU A 91 5.19 -13.87 -12.44
C GLU A 91 5.66 -13.74 -10.98
N ALA A 92 4.74 -13.55 -10.05
CA ALA A 92 5.01 -13.47 -8.62
C ALA A 92 5.62 -14.78 -8.09
N GLN A 93 5.03 -15.93 -8.44
CA GLN A 93 5.54 -17.26 -8.04
C GLN A 93 6.93 -17.54 -8.63
N GLY A 94 7.15 -17.16 -9.90
CA GLY A 94 8.44 -17.31 -10.57
C GLY A 94 9.55 -16.49 -9.90
N ALA A 95 9.26 -15.28 -9.47
CA ALA A 95 10.18 -14.42 -8.76
C ALA A 95 10.53 -14.96 -7.37
N ASN A 96 9.53 -15.47 -6.64
CA ASN A 96 9.74 -16.11 -5.33
C ASN A 96 10.60 -17.38 -5.42
N LYS A 97 10.38 -18.23 -6.41
CA LYS A 97 11.21 -19.43 -6.65
C LYS A 97 12.68 -19.08 -6.93
N ARG A 98 12.94 -18.05 -7.74
CA ARG A 98 14.32 -17.57 -8.02
C ARG A 98 15.00 -17.02 -6.78
N LYS A 99 14.27 -16.26 -5.96
CA LYS A 99 14.78 -15.68 -4.71
C LYS A 99 15.16 -16.75 -3.69
N ASN A 100 14.30 -17.76 -3.52
CA ASN A 100 14.56 -18.88 -2.62
C ASN A 100 15.77 -19.73 -3.07
N LYS A 101 15.92 -19.96 -4.38
CA LYS A 101 17.07 -20.68 -4.95
C LYS A 101 18.39 -19.94 -4.71
N ASN A 102 18.39 -18.61 -4.80
CA ASN A 102 19.59 -17.78 -4.60
C ASN A 102 19.99 -17.65 -3.12
N LEU A 103 19.06 -17.87 -2.18
CA LEU A 103 19.33 -17.79 -0.74
C LEU A 103 19.77 -19.14 -0.13
N GLY A 104 19.87 -20.21 -0.93
CA GLY A 104 20.37 -21.52 -0.47
C GLY A 104 19.53 -22.19 0.61
N ASN A 105 18.34 -21.71 0.90
CA ASN A 105 17.47 -22.23 1.93
C ASN A 105 16.33 -23.05 1.34
N ASN A 106 16.33 -24.35 1.66
CA ASN A 106 15.19 -25.26 1.44
C ASN A 106 14.02 -25.02 2.44
N THR A 107 14.11 -24.05 3.30
CA THR A 107 13.01 -23.64 4.17
C THR A 107 12.13 -22.65 3.40
N VAL A 108 10.92 -23.05 3.13
CA VAL A 108 9.81 -22.20 2.70
C VAL A 108 9.59 -21.17 3.83
N ARG A 109 10.38 -20.10 3.83
CA ARG A 109 9.99 -18.88 4.55
C ARG A 109 8.89 -18.26 3.69
N ASN A 110 7.67 -18.62 3.99
CA ASN A 110 6.53 -17.78 3.66
C ASN A 110 6.79 -16.43 4.35
N PHE A 111 7.34 -15.47 3.60
CA PHE A 111 7.02 -14.09 3.91
C PHE A 111 5.53 -14.01 3.61
N SER A 112 4.76 -14.06 4.67
CA SER A 112 3.33 -14.23 4.77
C SER A 112 2.53 -13.17 3.98
N GLY A 113 2.68 -13.19 2.65
CA GLY A 113 1.81 -12.53 1.71
C GLY A 113 1.13 -13.62 0.92
N ASN A 114 -0.18 -13.69 0.96
CA ASN A 114 -0.95 -14.52 0.05
C ASN A 114 -0.61 -14.14 -1.39
N ASN A 115 -0.65 -15.08 -2.33
CA ASN A 115 -0.33 -14.86 -3.74
C ASN A 115 -1.09 -13.66 -4.36
N ASN A 116 -2.22 -13.25 -3.79
CA ASN A 116 -3.06 -12.14 -4.26
C ASN A 116 -2.50 -10.75 -3.93
N GLU A 117 -1.65 -10.62 -2.90
CA GLU A 117 -1.05 -9.33 -2.51
C GLU A 117 0.08 -8.88 -3.44
N LEU A 118 0.59 -9.77 -4.28
CA LEU A 118 1.81 -9.54 -5.04
C LEU A 118 1.58 -9.09 -6.47
N TRP A 119 0.37 -9.25 -7.01
CA TRP A 119 0.10 -8.96 -8.41
C TRP A 119 -1.18 -8.16 -8.64
N TYR A 120 -1.19 -7.40 -9.73
CA TYR A 120 -2.33 -6.60 -10.21
C TYR A 120 -2.37 -6.67 -11.74
N ILE A 121 -3.56 -6.72 -12.35
CA ILE A 121 -3.69 -6.73 -13.80
C ILE A 121 -3.02 -5.48 -14.38
N GLY A 122 -2.00 -5.69 -15.23
CA GLY A 122 -1.15 -4.61 -15.75
C GLY A 122 0.01 -4.20 -14.83
N GLY A 123 0.14 -4.79 -13.63
CA GLY A 123 1.26 -4.62 -12.70
C GLY A 123 1.30 -3.25 -12.02
N GLU A 124 2.44 -2.95 -11.40
CA GLU A 124 2.67 -1.70 -10.65
C GLU A 124 2.21 -0.45 -11.39
N LYS A 125 2.48 -0.34 -12.69
CA LYS A 125 2.09 0.83 -13.48
C LYS A 125 0.58 1.03 -13.51
N ALA A 126 -0.17 -0.01 -13.81
CA ALA A 126 -1.63 0.07 -13.90
C ALA A 126 -2.24 0.38 -12.53
N PHE A 127 -1.76 -0.27 -11.48
CA PHE A 127 -2.17 -0.01 -10.11
C PHE A 127 -1.94 1.47 -9.71
N LEU A 128 -0.73 2.00 -9.93
CA LEU A 128 -0.39 3.38 -9.60
C LEU A 128 -1.28 4.40 -10.33
N HIS A 129 -1.60 4.15 -11.60
CA HIS A 129 -2.47 5.04 -12.37
C HIS A 129 -3.93 4.96 -11.90
N ASN A 130 -4.44 3.77 -11.54
CA ASN A 130 -5.76 3.62 -10.95
C ASN A 130 -5.85 4.30 -9.58
N TYR A 131 -4.84 4.10 -8.73
CA TYR A 131 -4.76 4.74 -7.43
C TYR A 131 -4.73 6.28 -7.54
N LEU A 132 -3.91 6.81 -8.46
CA LEU A 132 -3.86 8.25 -8.73
C LEU A 132 -5.22 8.78 -9.23
N TYR A 133 -5.89 8.04 -10.13
CA TYR A 133 -7.22 8.42 -10.61
C TYR A 133 -8.24 8.44 -9.48
N GLU A 134 -8.34 7.38 -8.69
CA GLU A 134 -9.26 7.35 -7.56
C GLU A 134 -8.95 8.44 -6.53
N SER A 135 -7.66 8.70 -6.24
CA SER A 135 -7.30 9.80 -5.34
C SER A 135 -7.75 11.16 -5.83
N SER A 136 -7.85 11.39 -7.15
CA SER A 136 -8.42 12.63 -7.71
C SER A 136 -9.91 12.76 -7.47
N LEU A 137 -10.64 11.64 -7.36
CA LEU A 137 -12.07 11.63 -7.04
C LEU A 137 -12.35 11.86 -5.54
N TYR A 138 -11.38 11.53 -4.69
CA TYR A 138 -11.45 11.64 -3.22
C TYR A 138 -10.41 12.62 -2.65
N LYS A 139 -10.06 13.64 -3.43
CA LYS A 139 -8.98 14.58 -3.10
C LYS A 139 -9.12 15.29 -1.76
N GLU A 140 -10.35 15.52 -1.30
CA GLU A 140 -10.64 16.15 -0.02
C GLU A 140 -10.47 15.20 1.18
N LYS A 141 -10.35 13.89 0.93
CA LYS A 141 -10.23 12.88 2.00
C LYS A 141 -8.82 12.77 2.59
N SER A 142 -7.81 13.29 1.92
CA SER A 142 -6.44 13.23 2.42
C SER A 142 -5.62 14.45 2.03
N THR A 143 -4.71 14.85 2.94
CA THR A 143 -3.73 15.89 2.63
C THR A 143 -2.68 15.41 1.63
N TRP A 144 -2.24 14.15 1.76
CA TRP A 144 -1.27 13.52 0.87
C TRP A 144 -1.70 12.11 0.49
N PHE A 145 -1.50 11.77 -0.77
CA PHE A 145 -1.54 10.40 -1.26
C PHE A 145 -0.13 9.97 -1.57
N THR A 146 0.27 8.78 -1.12
CA THR A 146 1.64 8.29 -1.28
C THR A 146 1.68 6.83 -1.70
N SER A 147 2.68 6.48 -2.49
CA SER A 147 2.93 5.09 -2.86
C SER A 147 4.42 4.81 -3.01
N LEU A 148 4.84 3.60 -2.64
CA LEU A 148 6.11 3.08 -3.07
C LEU A 148 6.11 2.87 -4.58
N VAL A 149 7.26 3.14 -5.23
CA VAL A 149 7.44 2.93 -6.67
C VAL A 149 8.78 2.22 -6.89
N SER A 150 8.73 1.00 -7.40
CA SER A 150 9.92 0.20 -7.65
C SER A 150 10.63 0.62 -8.95
N LYS A 151 9.87 0.89 -10.01
CA LYS A 151 10.40 1.18 -11.35
C LYS A 151 10.46 2.69 -11.61
N LYS A 152 11.67 3.20 -11.91
CA LYS A 152 11.90 4.63 -12.18
C LYS A 152 11.05 5.16 -13.34
N GLU A 153 10.83 4.36 -14.37
CA GLU A 153 10.02 4.75 -15.52
C GLU A 153 8.55 5.03 -15.17
N ASN A 154 8.02 4.43 -14.11
CA ASN A 154 6.66 4.69 -13.65
C ASN A 154 6.48 6.09 -13.07
N ILE A 155 7.53 6.67 -12.48
CA ILE A 155 7.49 8.03 -11.90
C ILE A 155 7.14 9.08 -12.96
N VAL A 156 7.83 9.08 -14.10
CA VAL A 156 7.61 10.09 -15.16
C VAL A 156 6.18 10.04 -15.69
N SER A 157 5.65 8.82 -15.86
CA SER A 157 4.29 8.62 -16.34
C SER A 157 3.25 9.05 -15.28
N LEU A 158 3.51 8.76 -14.01
CA LEU A 158 2.65 9.09 -12.88
C LEU A 158 2.57 10.62 -12.69
N GLU A 159 3.71 11.31 -12.71
CA GLU A 159 3.81 12.77 -12.60
C GLU A 159 3.02 13.49 -13.70
N LYS A 160 3.19 13.06 -14.96
CA LYS A 160 2.40 13.61 -16.08
C LYS A 160 0.90 13.41 -15.90
N SER A 161 0.50 12.26 -15.38
CA SER A 161 -0.92 11.97 -15.13
C SER A 161 -1.45 12.76 -13.94
N SER A 162 -0.65 12.96 -12.88
CA SER A 162 -1.06 13.75 -11.72
C SER A 162 -1.36 15.19 -12.10
N THR A 163 -0.52 15.80 -12.94
CA THR A 163 -0.75 17.15 -13.48
C THR A 163 -2.06 17.24 -14.28
N LYS A 164 -2.33 16.23 -15.13
CA LYS A 164 -3.57 16.17 -15.93
C LYS A 164 -4.82 16.04 -15.05
N LEU A 165 -4.72 15.36 -13.92
CA LEU A 165 -5.81 15.17 -12.96
C LEU A 165 -5.95 16.35 -11.98
N GLY A 166 -5.11 17.38 -12.11
CA GLY A 166 -5.21 18.60 -11.31
C GLY A 166 -4.49 18.55 -9.98
N ALA A 167 -3.51 17.64 -9.82
CA ALA A 167 -2.65 17.66 -8.63
C ALA A 167 -1.87 18.98 -8.55
N VAL A 168 -1.89 19.61 -7.39
CA VAL A 168 -1.17 20.88 -7.14
C VAL A 168 0.28 20.66 -6.76
N GLU A 169 0.61 19.46 -6.32
CA GLU A 169 1.98 19.11 -5.96
C GLU A 169 2.25 17.63 -6.21
N PHE A 170 3.44 17.34 -6.76
CA PHE A 170 3.97 15.99 -6.93
C PHE A 170 5.42 15.98 -6.45
N LYS A 171 5.76 15.06 -5.56
CA LYS A 171 7.11 14.89 -5.00
C LYS A 171 7.58 13.45 -5.13
N VAL A 172 8.88 13.28 -5.24
CA VAL A 172 9.53 11.97 -5.19
C VAL A 172 10.57 11.97 -4.09
N ILE A 173 10.40 11.08 -3.12
CA ILE A 173 11.34 10.88 -2.02
C ILE A 173 12.16 9.63 -2.34
N PRO A 174 13.48 9.76 -2.58
CA PRO A 174 14.32 8.59 -2.80
C PRO A 174 14.50 7.82 -1.48
N MET A 175 14.41 6.49 -1.58
CA MET A 175 14.71 5.58 -0.48
C MET A 175 15.82 4.63 -0.92
N THR A 176 16.89 4.57 -0.16
CA THR A 176 18.01 3.65 -0.38
C THR A 176 18.09 2.66 0.78
N GLN A 177 18.05 1.38 0.46
CA GLN A 177 18.28 0.32 1.45
C GLN A 177 19.25 -0.70 0.83
N GLY A 178 20.50 -0.62 1.25
CA GLY A 178 21.59 -1.38 0.62
C GLY A 178 21.72 -1.03 -0.86
N ASN A 179 21.74 -2.04 -1.73
CA ASN A 179 21.85 -1.86 -3.19
C ASN A 179 20.50 -1.62 -3.90
N LYS A 180 19.39 -1.53 -3.15
CA LYS A 180 18.06 -1.28 -3.73
C LYS A 180 17.72 0.20 -3.62
N VAL A 181 17.36 0.79 -4.74
CA VAL A 181 16.81 2.15 -4.81
C VAL A 181 15.33 2.05 -5.09
N THR A 182 14.53 2.31 -4.07
CA THR A 182 13.08 2.50 -4.18
C THR A 182 12.74 3.98 -4.04
N ARG A 183 11.50 4.35 -4.29
CA ARG A 183 11.03 5.74 -4.21
C ARG A 183 9.65 5.78 -3.62
N ILE A 184 9.35 6.85 -2.91
CA ILE A 184 7.98 7.18 -2.56
C ILE A 184 7.55 8.30 -3.50
N ALA A 185 6.49 8.07 -4.28
CA ALA A 185 5.77 9.13 -4.97
C ALA A 185 4.71 9.69 -4.03
N CYS A 186 4.65 11.01 -3.92
CA CYS A 186 3.67 11.72 -3.10
C CYS A 186 2.96 12.76 -3.97
N TRP A 187 1.64 12.86 -3.86
CA TRP A 187 0.88 13.88 -4.57
C TRP A 187 -0.27 14.39 -3.71
N ARG A 188 -0.74 15.60 -4.04
CA ARG A 188 -1.92 16.22 -3.44
C ARG A 188 -2.65 17.08 -4.44
N PHE A 189 -3.93 17.25 -4.19
CA PHE A 189 -4.83 18.05 -4.99
C PHE A 189 -5.22 19.36 -4.29
#